data_2154264a7669db80912f1e3f927bf069
#
_entry.id   2154264a7669db80912f1e3f927bf069
#
_cell.length_a   1.000
_cell.length_b   1.000
_cell.length_c   1.000
_cell.angle_alpha   90.00
_cell.angle_beta   90.00
_cell.angle_gamma   90.00
#
_symmetry.space_group_name_H-M   'P 1'
#
loop_
_entity.id
_entity.type
_entity.pdbx_description
1 polymer ?
#
loop_
_entity_poly.entity_id
_entity_poly.type
_entity_poly.pdbx_seq_one_letter_code
_entity_poly.pdbx_strand_id
1 'polypeptide(L)'
;SKRHPTGARQVLYRPIFRWSAADAFAISARHGLKHNPLYTMGMSRVGCSTCIMVKKRELRAWAMRFPAEVDRVREWERLVSLVSRRTAVTGTPASLLPAPTVPGDPADHGRATIDKAIEWSRTGRGGRNYDLLIDLEQREADENGLFCDSEYGLCE
;
A
#
# COMPACT_ATOMS: atom_id res chain seq x y z
N SER A 1 -15.14 16.96 -25.21
CA SER A 1 -13.72 16.88 -25.62
C SER A 1 -12.94 17.99 -24.96
N LYS A 2 -11.97 17.66 -24.12
CA LYS A 2 -11.06 18.68 -23.57
C LYS A 2 -9.98 18.96 -24.63
N ARG A 3 -9.74 20.24 -24.94
CA ARG A 3 -8.63 20.62 -25.79
C ARG A 3 -7.31 20.35 -25.09
N HIS A 4 -6.36 19.76 -25.82
CA HIS A 4 -5.00 19.60 -25.31
C HIS A 4 -4.34 20.98 -25.13
N PRO A 5 -3.44 21.19 -24.15
CA PRO A 5 -2.75 22.47 -23.93
C PRO A 5 -2.00 22.99 -25.14
N THR A 6 -1.58 22.15 -26.07
CA THR A 6 -0.91 22.50 -27.34
C THR A 6 -1.88 22.91 -28.45
N GLY A 7 -3.20 23.00 -28.17
CA GLY A 7 -4.21 23.36 -29.17
C GLY A 7 -4.61 22.24 -30.13
N ALA A 8 -3.95 21.10 -30.10
CA ALA A 8 -4.29 19.95 -30.91
C ALA A 8 -5.65 19.35 -30.49
N ARG A 9 -6.47 18.99 -31.49
CA ARG A 9 -7.76 18.34 -31.26
C ARG A 9 -7.52 16.85 -30.91
N GLN A 10 -7.48 16.52 -29.62
CA GLN A 10 -7.26 15.16 -29.15
C GLN A 10 -8.59 14.53 -28.75
N VAL A 11 -8.95 13.39 -29.35
CA VAL A 11 -10.10 12.60 -28.96
C VAL A 11 -9.66 11.56 -27.97
N LEU A 12 -10.17 11.65 -26.73
CA LEU A 12 -9.87 10.69 -25.68
C LEU A 12 -10.96 9.61 -25.68
N TYR A 13 -10.61 8.41 -26.16
CA TYR A 13 -11.48 7.26 -26.14
C TYR A 13 -11.30 6.49 -24.83
N ARG A 14 -12.38 6.35 -24.06
CA ARG A 14 -12.41 5.64 -22.76
C ARG A 14 -13.57 4.65 -22.72
N PRO A 15 -13.43 3.46 -23.33
CA PRO A 15 -14.53 2.52 -23.49
C PRO A 15 -15.11 2.03 -22.15
N ILE A 16 -14.29 1.87 -21.12
CA ILE A 16 -14.66 1.37 -19.79
C ILE A 16 -14.81 2.48 -18.74
N PHE A 17 -15.01 3.73 -19.16
CA PHE A 17 -15.06 4.88 -18.24
C PHE A 17 -16.13 4.79 -17.16
N ARG A 18 -17.23 4.09 -17.46
CA ARG A 18 -18.37 3.93 -16.55
C ARG A 18 -18.34 2.61 -15.77
N TRP A 19 -17.35 1.76 -16.01
CA TRP A 19 -17.25 0.49 -15.32
C TRP A 19 -16.80 0.69 -13.87
N SER A 20 -17.43 -0.07 -12.98
CA SER A 20 -16.94 -0.30 -11.62
C SER A 20 -15.82 -1.36 -11.62
N ALA A 21 -15.14 -1.53 -10.50
CA ALA A 21 -14.21 -2.65 -10.34
C ALA A 21 -14.93 -4.01 -10.47
N ALA A 22 -16.15 -4.10 -9.92
CA ALA A 22 -16.97 -5.31 -10.04
C ALA A 22 -17.26 -5.67 -11.49
N ASP A 23 -17.57 -4.69 -12.35
CA ASP A 23 -17.78 -4.94 -13.79
C ASP A 23 -16.52 -5.49 -14.46
N ALA A 24 -15.34 -4.96 -14.08
CA ALA A 24 -14.07 -5.44 -14.60
C ALA A 24 -13.74 -6.88 -14.18
N PHE A 25 -14.04 -7.25 -12.93
CA PHE A 25 -13.88 -8.64 -12.48
C PHE A 25 -14.92 -9.57 -13.11
N ALA A 26 -16.17 -9.13 -13.24
CA ALA A 26 -17.24 -9.91 -13.86
C ALA A 26 -16.93 -10.26 -15.32
N ILE A 27 -16.41 -9.30 -16.11
CA ILE A 27 -16.04 -9.60 -17.49
C ILE A 27 -14.85 -10.57 -17.56
N SER A 28 -13.88 -10.45 -16.65
CA SER A 28 -12.76 -11.39 -16.58
C SER A 28 -13.21 -12.80 -16.26
N ALA A 29 -14.08 -12.97 -15.26
CA ALA A 29 -14.69 -14.25 -14.90
C ALA A 29 -15.50 -14.85 -16.07
N ARG A 30 -16.31 -14.03 -16.76
CA ARG A 30 -17.08 -14.44 -17.95
C ARG A 30 -16.21 -15.02 -19.05
N HIS A 31 -14.97 -14.54 -19.18
CA HIS A 31 -14.01 -15.06 -20.16
C HIS A 31 -13.06 -16.12 -19.58
N GLY A 32 -13.33 -16.66 -18.39
CA GLY A 32 -12.53 -17.69 -17.76
C GLY A 32 -11.13 -17.21 -17.31
N LEU A 33 -10.94 -15.90 -17.19
CA LEU A 33 -9.68 -15.33 -16.71
C LEU A 33 -9.70 -15.30 -15.19
N LYS A 34 -8.67 -15.91 -14.59
CA LYS A 34 -8.46 -15.83 -13.16
C LYS A 34 -7.88 -14.46 -12.81
N HIS A 35 -8.43 -13.80 -11.80
CA HIS A 35 -7.86 -12.58 -11.27
C HIS A 35 -6.64 -12.88 -10.41
N ASN A 36 -5.83 -11.85 -10.15
CA ASN A 36 -4.65 -11.99 -9.31
C ASN A 36 -5.08 -12.35 -7.87
N PRO A 37 -4.52 -13.43 -7.28
CA PRO A 37 -4.90 -13.88 -5.94
C PRO A 37 -4.64 -12.83 -4.83
N LEU A 38 -3.80 -11.85 -5.07
CA LEU A 38 -3.56 -10.76 -4.12
C LEU A 38 -4.82 -9.94 -3.83
N TYR A 39 -5.78 -9.90 -4.76
CA TYR A 39 -7.08 -9.24 -4.51
C TYR A 39 -7.92 -9.98 -3.46
N THR A 40 -7.83 -11.31 -3.41
CA THR A 40 -8.51 -12.12 -2.38
C THR A 40 -7.79 -12.04 -1.03
N MET A 41 -6.53 -11.60 -1.05
CA MET A 41 -5.68 -11.38 0.13
C MET A 41 -5.77 -9.95 0.69
N GLY A 42 -6.79 -9.18 0.31
CA GLY A 42 -7.01 -7.83 0.84
C GLY A 42 -6.24 -6.70 0.17
N MET A 43 -5.59 -6.96 -0.97
CA MET A 43 -4.93 -5.91 -1.72
C MET A 43 -5.96 -5.20 -2.63
N SER A 44 -6.18 -3.91 -2.41
CA SER A 44 -7.05 -3.10 -3.28
C SER A 44 -6.36 -2.69 -4.58
N ARG A 45 -5.05 -2.80 -4.64
CA ARG A 45 -4.23 -2.49 -5.81
C ARG A 45 -3.11 -3.50 -5.94
N VAL A 46 -3.01 -4.09 -7.10
CA VAL A 46 -1.95 -5.03 -7.44
C VAL A 46 -1.06 -4.40 -8.50
N GLY A 47 0.16 -4.12 -8.15
CA GLY A 47 1.16 -3.48 -9.00
C GLY A 47 2.56 -3.74 -8.44
N CYS A 48 3.24 -2.69 -8.00
CA CYS A 48 4.57 -2.80 -7.41
C CYS A 48 4.49 -3.31 -5.96
N SER A 49 5.33 -4.25 -5.62
CA SER A 49 5.57 -4.66 -4.23
C SER A 49 6.84 -3.97 -3.72
N THR A 50 6.86 -3.19 -2.72
CA THR A 50 5.82 -2.40 -2.08
C THR A 50 5.65 -1.08 -2.83
N CYS A 51 4.42 -0.62 -3.02
CA CYS A 51 4.17 0.64 -3.69
C CYS A 51 4.45 1.81 -2.74
N ILE A 52 5.15 2.86 -3.22
CA ILE A 52 5.35 4.11 -2.45
C ILE A 52 4.04 4.83 -2.12
N MET A 53 2.96 4.52 -2.82
CA MET A 53 1.61 5.05 -2.62
C MET A 53 0.71 4.04 -1.90
N VAL A 54 1.29 3.11 -1.15
CA VAL A 54 0.55 2.08 -0.43
C VAL A 54 -0.34 2.72 0.65
N LYS A 55 -1.57 2.24 0.75
CA LYS A 55 -2.47 2.63 1.84
C LYS A 55 -2.07 1.92 3.15
N LYS A 56 -2.45 2.51 4.28
CA LYS A 56 -2.15 1.99 5.61
C LYS A 56 -2.56 0.52 5.79
N ARG A 57 -3.79 0.16 5.41
CA ARG A 57 -4.31 -1.21 5.48
C ARG A 57 -3.54 -2.16 4.56
N GLU A 58 -3.23 -1.73 3.34
CA GLU A 58 -2.45 -2.53 2.39
C GLU A 58 -1.02 -2.78 2.87
N LEU A 59 -0.39 -1.77 3.48
CA LEU A 59 0.95 -1.91 4.06
C LEU A 59 0.96 -2.94 5.18
N ARG A 60 -0.05 -2.92 6.06
CA ARG A 60 -0.22 -3.91 7.13
C ARG A 60 -0.37 -5.32 6.55
N ALA A 61 -1.30 -5.51 5.62
CA ALA A 61 -1.57 -6.79 4.98
C ALA A 61 -0.33 -7.32 4.23
N TRP A 62 0.39 -6.44 3.53
CA TRP A 62 1.63 -6.79 2.85
C TRP A 62 2.72 -7.22 3.82
N ALA A 63 2.96 -6.45 4.88
CA ALA A 63 4.00 -6.75 5.86
C ALA A 63 3.78 -8.09 6.59
N MET A 64 2.51 -8.44 6.85
CA MET A 64 2.16 -9.72 7.47
C MET A 64 2.37 -10.90 6.53
N ARG A 65 2.07 -10.74 5.24
CA ARG A 65 2.12 -11.84 4.26
C ARG A 65 3.50 -12.04 3.63
N PHE A 66 4.30 -10.99 3.56
CA PHE A 66 5.58 -10.99 2.87
C PHE A 66 6.74 -10.49 3.75
N PRO A 67 7.02 -11.15 4.89
CA PRO A 67 8.06 -10.71 5.81
C PRO A 67 9.46 -10.66 5.17
N ALA A 68 9.77 -11.59 4.25
CA ALA A 68 11.02 -11.57 3.52
C ALA A 68 11.19 -10.32 2.62
N GLU A 69 10.09 -9.79 2.09
CA GLU A 69 10.12 -8.54 1.33
C GLU A 69 10.33 -7.33 2.24
N VAL A 70 9.79 -7.37 3.45
CA VAL A 70 10.05 -6.35 4.49
C VAL A 70 11.54 -6.31 4.81
N ASP A 71 12.17 -7.48 5.03
CA ASP A 71 13.60 -7.59 5.31
C ASP A 71 14.44 -7.05 4.14
N ARG A 72 14.02 -7.31 2.91
CA ARG A 72 14.67 -6.78 1.71
C ARG A 72 14.60 -5.25 1.65
N VAL A 73 13.44 -4.66 1.93
CA VAL A 73 13.30 -3.19 1.96
C VAL A 73 14.15 -2.59 3.07
N ARG A 74 14.17 -3.20 4.26
CA ARG A 74 15.01 -2.77 5.38
C ARG A 74 16.48 -2.73 4.99
N GLU A 75 16.95 -3.78 4.30
CA GLU A 75 18.33 -3.84 3.83
C GLU A 75 18.61 -2.77 2.76
N TRP A 76 17.67 -2.49 1.86
CA TRP A 76 17.82 -1.41 0.89
C TRP A 76 17.90 -0.04 1.56
N GLU A 77 17.04 0.24 2.53
CA GLU A 77 17.09 1.48 3.30
C GLU A 77 18.45 1.64 4.02
N ARG A 78 18.96 0.55 4.58
CA ARG A 78 20.29 0.51 5.21
C ARG A 78 21.41 0.81 4.20
N LEU A 79 21.44 0.10 3.08
CA LEU A 79 22.46 0.26 2.03
C LEU A 79 22.45 1.66 1.42
N VAL A 80 21.24 2.16 1.09
CA VAL A 80 21.10 3.53 0.55
C VAL A 80 21.54 4.57 1.59
N SER A 81 21.24 4.36 2.87
CA SER A 81 21.69 5.25 3.95
C SER A 81 23.20 5.34 4.04
N LEU A 82 23.93 4.25 3.80
CA LEU A 82 25.41 4.23 3.85
C LEU A 82 26.05 5.08 2.74
N VAL A 83 25.44 5.13 1.56
CA VAL A 83 26.01 5.83 0.39
C VAL A 83 25.39 7.19 0.13
N SER A 84 24.31 7.52 0.82
CA SER A 84 23.58 8.76 0.62
C SER A 84 24.31 9.97 1.21
N ARG A 85 24.67 10.93 0.36
CA ARG A 85 25.19 12.23 0.81
C ARG A 85 24.24 12.94 1.76
N ARG A 86 22.94 12.80 1.55
CA ARG A 86 21.93 13.39 2.41
C ARG A 86 22.00 12.81 3.81
N THR A 87 22.02 11.47 3.93
CA THR A 87 22.15 10.79 5.23
C THR A 87 23.45 11.21 5.94
N ALA A 88 24.55 11.31 5.22
CA ALA A 88 25.83 11.77 5.79
C ALA A 88 25.77 13.19 6.34
N VAL A 89 25.00 14.10 5.73
CA VAL A 89 24.89 15.50 6.14
C VAL A 89 23.82 15.70 7.23
N THR A 90 22.67 15.06 7.10
CA THR A 90 21.50 15.31 7.97
C THR A 90 21.31 14.28 9.06
N GLY A 91 22.02 13.14 9.02
CA GLY A 91 21.78 12.00 9.88
C GLY A 91 20.46 11.26 9.59
N THR A 92 19.67 11.75 8.62
CA THR A 92 18.34 11.19 8.32
C THR A 92 18.47 9.91 7.49
N PRO A 93 17.94 8.78 7.94
CA PRO A 93 18.02 7.53 7.19
C PRO A 93 17.25 7.61 5.86
N ALA A 94 17.65 6.79 4.88
CA ALA A 94 16.87 6.60 3.68
C ALA A 94 15.54 5.92 4.02
N SER A 95 14.49 6.28 3.29
CA SER A 95 13.15 5.75 3.49
C SER A 95 12.50 5.49 2.14
N LEU A 96 11.88 4.33 1.98
CA LEU A 96 11.09 3.99 0.79
C LEU A 96 9.80 4.81 0.72
N LEU A 97 9.15 5.05 1.87
CA LEU A 97 7.87 5.74 1.93
C LEU A 97 8.06 7.26 2.09
N PRO A 98 7.29 8.09 1.35
CA PRO A 98 7.39 9.53 1.45
C PRO A 98 6.90 10.05 2.81
N ALA A 99 7.52 11.11 3.31
CA ALA A 99 7.27 11.73 4.59
C ALA A 99 5.79 12.03 4.94
N PRO A 100 4.95 12.52 4.02
CA PRO A 100 3.55 12.84 4.36
C PRO A 100 2.69 11.61 4.63
N THR A 101 3.13 10.43 4.22
CA THR A 101 2.32 9.20 4.27
C THR A 101 2.34 8.56 5.65
N VAL A 102 3.43 8.75 6.40
CA VAL A 102 3.62 8.17 7.73
C VAL A 102 4.07 9.28 8.67
N PRO A 103 3.41 9.48 9.82
CA PRO A 103 3.88 10.39 10.85
C PRO A 103 5.28 9.95 11.30
N GLY A 104 6.27 10.78 11.05
CA GLY A 104 7.64 10.57 11.48
C GLY A 104 7.95 11.30 12.77
N ASP A 105 9.03 10.90 13.41
CA ASP A 105 9.63 11.71 14.46
C ASP A 105 10.12 13.04 13.84
N PRO A 106 9.89 14.21 14.48
CA PRO A 106 10.46 15.47 14.04
C PRO A 106 11.99 15.43 13.84
N ALA A 107 12.69 14.62 14.63
CA ALA A 107 14.13 14.38 14.49
C ALA A 107 14.48 13.69 13.15
N ASP A 108 13.59 12.88 12.60
CA ASP A 108 13.75 12.20 11.31
C ASP A 108 13.29 13.05 10.12
N HIS A 109 13.06 14.35 10.31
CA HIS A 109 12.54 15.26 9.28
C HIS A 109 11.26 14.73 8.58
N GLY A 110 10.39 14.08 9.35
CA GLY A 110 9.14 13.52 8.85
C GLY A 110 9.29 12.26 7.97
N ARG A 111 10.46 11.63 7.99
CA ARG A 111 10.71 10.39 7.26
C ARG A 111 10.55 9.19 8.18
N ALA A 112 9.95 8.15 7.67
CA ALA A 112 9.77 6.90 8.39
C ALA A 112 10.42 5.76 7.61
N THR A 113 11.32 5.02 8.28
CA THR A 113 11.81 3.74 7.76
C THR A 113 10.67 2.75 7.63
N ILE A 114 10.89 1.67 6.88
CA ILE A 114 9.87 0.63 6.69
C ILE A 114 9.34 0.09 8.02
N ASP A 115 10.19 -0.04 9.04
CA ASP A 115 9.78 -0.53 10.36
C ASP A 115 8.80 0.43 11.05
N LYS A 116 9.11 1.73 11.06
CA LYS A 116 8.18 2.76 11.58
C LYS A 116 6.88 2.81 10.79
N ALA A 117 6.96 2.63 9.48
CA ALA A 117 5.78 2.61 8.62
C ALA A 117 4.87 1.41 8.93
N ILE A 118 5.45 0.24 9.16
CA ILE A 118 4.73 -0.97 9.55
C ILE A 118 4.10 -0.79 10.94
N GLU A 119 4.84 -0.26 11.91
CA GLU A 119 4.31 0.04 13.24
C GLU A 119 3.11 1.01 13.14
N TRP A 120 3.27 2.10 12.39
CA TRP A 120 2.16 3.02 12.13
C TRP A 120 0.98 2.32 11.44
N SER A 121 1.21 1.38 10.54
CA SER A 121 0.15 0.67 9.83
C SER A 121 -0.74 -0.17 10.76
N ARG A 122 -0.23 -0.58 11.91
CA ARG A 122 -0.95 -1.34 12.94
C ARG A 122 -1.78 -0.47 13.87
N THR A 123 -1.62 0.84 13.83
CA THR A 123 -2.36 1.77 14.69
C THR A 123 -3.73 2.09 14.11
N GLY A 124 -4.65 2.58 14.93
CA GLY A 124 -5.93 3.13 14.52
C GLY A 124 -5.80 4.43 13.71
N ARG A 125 -6.88 5.17 13.59
CA ARG A 125 -6.92 6.44 12.86
C ARG A 125 -6.01 7.48 13.53
N GLY A 126 -5.24 8.21 12.73
CA GLY A 126 -4.37 9.28 13.25
C GLY A 126 -3.09 8.80 13.94
N GLY A 127 -2.72 7.51 13.80
CA GLY A 127 -1.49 6.96 14.39
C GLY A 127 -1.60 6.72 15.90
N ARG A 128 -2.80 6.69 16.48
CA ARG A 128 -3.06 6.41 17.89
C ARG A 128 -3.92 5.16 18.02
N ASN A 129 -3.63 4.31 18.99
CA ASN A 129 -4.48 3.18 19.37
C ASN A 129 -5.52 3.70 20.36
N TYR A 130 -6.73 3.99 19.87
CA TYR A 130 -7.81 4.51 20.71
C TYR A 130 -8.72 3.43 21.27
N ASP A 131 -8.73 2.25 20.68
CA ASP A 131 -9.65 1.19 21.04
C ASP A 131 -8.96 -0.16 21.03
N LEU A 132 -8.62 -0.64 22.23
CA LEU A 132 -8.02 -1.95 22.46
C LEU A 132 -8.89 -3.10 21.95
N LEU A 133 -10.23 -2.94 21.97
CA LEU A 133 -11.15 -3.98 21.52
C LEU A 133 -11.11 -4.11 20.00
N ILE A 134 -11.14 -3.00 19.27
CA ILE A 134 -11.03 -3.01 17.80
C ILE A 134 -9.68 -3.57 17.36
N ASP A 135 -8.61 -3.24 18.08
CA ASP A 135 -7.28 -3.77 17.76
C ASP A 135 -7.17 -5.27 18.04
N LEU A 136 -7.81 -5.77 19.12
CA LEU A 136 -7.89 -7.20 19.44
C LEU A 136 -8.73 -7.95 18.42
N GLU A 137 -9.93 -7.47 18.08
CA GLU A 137 -10.78 -8.08 17.05
C GLU A 137 -10.08 -8.13 15.68
N GLN A 138 -9.34 -7.07 15.32
CA GLN A 138 -8.56 -7.06 14.09
C GLN A 138 -7.37 -8.02 14.13
N ARG A 139 -6.72 -8.19 15.28
CA ARG A 139 -5.63 -9.17 15.44
C ARG A 139 -6.15 -10.59 15.35
N GLU A 140 -7.25 -10.89 16.02
CA GLU A 140 -7.89 -12.21 15.95
C GLU A 140 -8.35 -12.55 14.53
N ALA A 141 -8.90 -11.58 13.81
CA ALA A 141 -9.27 -11.74 12.41
C ALA A 141 -8.04 -11.99 11.51
N ASP A 142 -6.94 -11.27 11.76
CA ASP A 142 -5.69 -11.41 11.02
C ASP A 142 -4.98 -12.76 11.30
N GLU A 143 -5.01 -13.23 12.57
CA GLU A 143 -4.37 -14.47 12.99
C GLU A 143 -5.14 -15.72 12.53
N ASN A 144 -6.46 -15.65 12.50
CA ASN A 144 -7.29 -16.80 12.11
C ASN A 144 -7.34 -17.02 10.60
N GLY A 145 -6.88 -16.09 9.76
CA GLY A 145 -6.79 -16.26 8.30
C GLY A 145 -8.10 -16.60 7.59
N LEU A 146 -9.22 -16.58 8.31
CA LEU A 146 -10.52 -17.08 7.92
C LEU A 146 -11.39 -16.04 7.20
N PHE A 147 -10.98 -14.78 7.19
CA PHE A 147 -11.75 -13.75 6.52
C PHE A 147 -11.19 -13.42 5.15
N CYS A 148 -12.04 -13.58 4.17
CA CYS A 148 -11.81 -12.95 2.89
C CYS A 148 -11.76 -11.44 3.06
N ASP A 149 -10.58 -10.88 2.93
CA ASP A 149 -10.34 -9.44 3.06
C ASP A 149 -10.46 -8.72 1.71
N SER A 150 -11.13 -9.34 0.74
CA SER A 150 -11.28 -8.76 -0.58
C SER A 150 -12.19 -7.54 -0.57
N GLU A 151 -11.65 -6.36 -0.91
CA GLU A 151 -12.41 -5.12 -1.12
C GLU A 151 -13.46 -5.27 -2.23
N TYR A 152 -13.35 -6.28 -3.08
CA TYR A 152 -14.18 -6.51 -4.26
C TYR A 152 -15.09 -7.72 -4.16
N GLY A 153 -15.17 -8.37 -2.99
CA GLY A 153 -16.03 -9.53 -2.76
C GLY A 153 -15.63 -10.77 -3.58
N LEU A 154 -14.35 -10.96 -3.84
CA LEU A 154 -13.80 -12.03 -4.68
C LEU A 154 -13.51 -13.32 -3.91
N CYS A 155 -14.14 -13.52 -2.77
CA CYS A 155 -13.95 -14.70 -1.95
C CYS A 155 -14.92 -15.81 -2.40
N GLU A 156 -14.38 -16.94 -2.80
CA GLU A 156 -15.09 -18.20 -3.02
C GLU A 156 -14.82 -19.16 -1.86
#